data_820280452a9d692ee9c7e1a6ae16cfeb
#
_entry.id   820280452a9d692ee9c7e1a6ae16cfeb
#
_cell.length_a   1.000
_cell.length_b   1.000
_cell.length_c   1.000
_cell.angle_alpha   90.00
_cell.angle_beta   90.00
_cell.angle_gamma   90.00
#
_symmetry.space_group_name_H-M   'P 1'
#
loop_
_entity.id
_entity.type
_entity.pdbx_description
1 polymer ?
#
loop_
_entity_poly.entity_id
_entity_poly.type
_entity_poly.pdbx_seq_one_letter_code
_entity_poly.pdbx_strand_id
1 'polypeptide(L)'
;MTPKAFTATVSAMTSAFGDPTRRAIYLFAREEGDGVTATQVADKFELHANVARHHLDKLAAGGYLEVTIERAKGQGVGRPSKHYRVASKDSEFEFSVRTD
;
A
#
# COMPACT_ATOMS: atom_id res chain seq x y z
N MET A 1 1.90 -0.17 27.29
CA MET A 1 2.57 0.54 26.19
C MET A 1 3.33 1.73 26.72
N THR A 2 4.59 1.90 26.33
CA THR A 2 5.36 3.04 26.76
C THR A 2 4.97 4.27 25.92
N PRO A 3 5.11 5.49 26.48
CA PRO A 3 4.81 6.70 25.72
C PRO A 3 5.61 6.79 24.41
N LYS A 4 6.83 6.30 24.42
CA LYS A 4 7.67 6.33 23.23
C LYS A 4 7.12 5.44 22.14
N ALA A 5 6.66 4.24 22.49
CA ALA A 5 6.07 3.33 21.50
C ALA A 5 4.78 3.88 20.94
N PHE A 6 3.97 4.51 21.81
CA PHE A 6 2.73 5.11 21.38
C PHE A 6 2.99 6.25 20.38
N THR A 7 3.96 7.09 20.67
CA THR A 7 4.32 8.20 19.79
C THR A 7 4.79 7.69 18.43
N ALA A 8 5.59 6.63 18.40
CA ALA A 8 6.06 6.05 17.15
C ALA A 8 4.90 5.52 16.32
N THR A 9 3.92 4.88 16.96
CA THR A 9 2.75 4.35 16.29
C THR A 9 1.93 5.48 15.67
N VAL A 10 1.69 6.55 16.44
CA VAL A 10 0.94 7.69 15.94
C VAL A 10 1.66 8.35 14.77
N SER A 11 2.99 8.49 14.85
CA SER A 11 3.76 9.07 13.76
C SER A 11 3.66 8.23 12.48
N ALA A 12 3.70 6.90 12.62
CA ALA A 12 3.59 6.02 11.47
C ALA A 12 2.22 6.15 10.81
N MET A 13 1.15 6.21 11.61
CA MET A 13 -0.19 6.36 11.08
C MET A 13 -0.36 7.71 10.39
N THR A 14 0.19 8.77 10.98
CA THR A 14 0.12 10.10 10.37
C THR A 14 0.87 10.12 9.05
N SER A 15 2.05 9.49 9.00
CA SER A 15 2.83 9.43 7.77
C SER A 15 2.09 8.68 6.67
N ALA A 16 1.41 7.59 7.03
CA ALA A 16 0.69 6.78 6.05
C ALA A 16 -0.62 7.43 5.61
N PHE A 17 -1.40 7.94 6.54
CA PHE A 17 -2.77 8.39 6.25
C PHE A 17 -3.02 9.88 6.46
N GLY A 18 -2.00 10.65 6.80
CA GLY A 18 -2.15 12.09 6.95
C GLY A 18 -2.32 12.81 5.62
N ASP A 19 -1.85 12.20 4.54
CA ASP A 19 -1.97 12.76 3.20
C ASP A 19 -3.26 12.23 2.56
N PRO A 20 -4.20 13.11 2.16
CA PRO A 20 -5.45 12.65 1.57
C PRO A 20 -5.25 11.83 0.29
N THR A 21 -4.27 12.18 -0.52
CA THR A 21 -3.98 11.43 -1.74
C THR A 21 -3.50 10.03 -1.40
N ARG A 22 -2.62 9.91 -0.41
CA ARG A 22 -2.11 8.60 -0.01
C ARG A 22 -3.22 7.73 0.54
N ARG A 23 -4.13 8.32 1.31
CA ARG A 23 -5.29 7.59 1.82
C ARG A 23 -6.16 7.06 0.69
N ALA A 24 -6.40 7.91 -0.32
CA ALA A 24 -7.18 7.50 -1.48
C ALA A 24 -6.51 6.38 -2.25
N ILE A 25 -5.19 6.44 -2.36
CA ILE A 25 -4.42 5.39 -3.03
C ILE A 25 -4.55 4.07 -2.28
N TYR A 26 -4.50 4.11 -0.96
CA TYR A 26 -4.68 2.90 -0.15
C TYR A 26 -6.06 2.27 -0.42
N LEU A 27 -7.10 3.09 -0.43
CA LEU A 27 -8.46 2.59 -0.67
C LEU A 27 -8.59 2.01 -2.08
N PHE A 28 -7.94 2.62 -3.05
CA PHE A 28 -7.92 2.09 -4.41
C PHE A 28 -7.25 0.72 -4.45
N ALA A 29 -6.10 0.59 -3.80
CA ALA A 29 -5.41 -0.70 -3.75
C ALA A 29 -6.27 -1.76 -3.08
N ARG A 30 -7.00 -1.37 -2.06
CA ARG A 30 -7.88 -2.28 -1.34
C ARG A 30 -9.01 -2.79 -2.24
N GLU A 31 -9.58 -1.91 -3.04
CA GLU A 31 -10.65 -2.28 -3.96
C GLU A 31 -10.17 -3.21 -5.07
N GLU A 32 -8.93 -3.04 -5.51
CA GLU A 32 -8.41 -3.84 -6.60
C GLU A 32 -8.12 -5.30 -6.22
N GLY A 33 -7.95 -5.58 -4.95
CA GLY A 33 -7.75 -6.95 -4.49
C GLY A 33 -6.45 -7.61 -4.93
N ASP A 34 -6.18 -7.62 -6.23
CA ASP A 34 -4.96 -8.24 -6.77
C ASP A 34 -3.75 -7.34 -6.66
N GLY A 35 -3.97 -6.11 -6.23
CA GLY A 35 -2.87 -5.17 -6.10
C GLY A 35 -2.83 -4.16 -7.23
N VAL A 36 -2.02 -3.15 -7.05
CA VAL A 36 -1.87 -2.07 -8.02
C VAL A 36 -0.40 -1.80 -8.28
N THR A 37 -0.11 -1.25 -9.45
CA THR A 37 1.24 -0.82 -9.79
C THR A 37 1.32 0.70 -9.67
N ALA A 38 2.54 1.23 -9.62
CA ALA A 38 2.74 2.67 -9.59
C ALA A 38 2.15 3.33 -10.84
N THR A 39 2.24 2.67 -11.98
CA THR A 39 1.68 3.20 -13.22
C THR A 39 0.16 3.33 -13.14
N GLN A 40 -0.50 2.30 -12.61
CA GLN A 40 -1.94 2.34 -12.45
C GLN A 40 -2.38 3.46 -11.52
N VAL A 41 -1.65 3.63 -10.43
CA VAL A 41 -1.95 4.69 -9.47
C VAL A 41 -1.70 6.06 -10.10
N ALA A 42 -0.60 6.20 -10.82
CA ALA A 42 -0.27 7.46 -11.49
C ALA A 42 -1.37 7.84 -12.46
N ASP A 43 -1.85 6.89 -13.25
CA ASP A 43 -2.91 7.14 -14.20
C ASP A 43 -4.23 7.50 -13.52
N LYS A 44 -4.59 6.74 -12.49
CA LYS A 44 -5.85 6.93 -11.80
C LYS A 44 -5.93 8.29 -11.11
N PHE A 45 -4.85 8.72 -10.48
CA PHE A 45 -4.83 9.93 -9.68
C PHE A 45 -4.14 11.10 -10.39
N GLU A 46 -3.78 10.90 -11.65
CA GLU A 46 -3.12 11.94 -12.45
C GLU A 46 -1.86 12.46 -11.78
N LEU A 47 -1.00 11.52 -11.38
CA LEU A 47 0.25 11.81 -10.71
C LEU A 47 1.42 11.36 -11.57
N HIS A 48 2.57 11.96 -11.34
CA HIS A 48 3.80 11.44 -11.90
C HIS A 48 4.07 10.07 -11.27
N ALA A 49 4.64 9.15 -12.07
CA ALA A 49 4.91 7.80 -11.59
C ALA A 49 5.78 7.77 -10.34
N ASN A 50 6.75 8.69 -10.24
CA ASN A 50 7.61 8.75 -9.07
C ASN A 50 6.85 9.16 -7.81
N VAL A 51 5.87 10.05 -7.97
CA VAL A 51 5.05 10.49 -6.85
C VAL A 51 4.16 9.34 -6.40
N ALA A 52 3.55 8.63 -7.36
CA ALA A 52 2.73 7.46 -7.05
C ALA A 52 3.55 6.42 -6.30
N ARG A 53 4.76 6.14 -6.78
CA ARG A 53 5.64 5.17 -6.13
C ARG A 53 5.99 5.60 -4.71
N HIS A 54 6.24 6.88 -4.50
CA HIS A 54 6.56 7.40 -3.18
C HIS A 54 5.42 7.13 -2.19
N HIS A 55 4.18 7.41 -2.61
CA HIS A 55 3.03 7.14 -1.76
C HIS A 55 2.88 5.65 -1.46
N LEU A 56 3.04 4.82 -2.49
CA LEU A 56 2.92 3.38 -2.32
C LEU A 56 4.01 2.83 -1.40
N ASP A 57 5.24 3.33 -1.55
CA ASP A 57 6.35 2.90 -0.70
C ASP A 57 6.13 3.33 0.76
N LYS A 58 5.56 4.49 0.98
CA LYS A 58 5.23 4.93 2.34
C LYS A 58 4.21 4.00 2.98
N LEU A 59 3.19 3.60 2.22
CA LEU A 59 2.19 2.68 2.72
C LEU A 59 2.79 1.31 2.99
N ALA A 60 3.68 0.84 2.12
CA ALA A 60 4.35 -0.44 2.32
C ALA A 60 5.26 -0.39 3.56
N ALA A 61 5.99 0.70 3.73
CA ALA A 61 6.87 0.86 4.89
C ALA A 61 6.10 0.86 6.20
N GLY A 62 4.86 1.37 6.17
CA GLY A 62 3.99 1.36 7.35
C GLY A 62 3.31 0.04 7.61
N GLY A 63 3.47 -0.93 6.71
CA GLY A 63 2.83 -2.24 6.88
C GLY A 63 1.42 -2.31 6.35
N TYR A 64 0.95 -1.29 5.67
CA TYR A 64 -0.42 -1.27 5.14
C TYR A 64 -0.55 -1.97 3.80
N LEU A 65 0.54 -1.99 3.03
CA LEU A 65 0.59 -2.70 1.76
C LEU A 65 1.75 -3.67 1.77
N GLU A 66 1.59 -4.75 1.04
CA GLU A 66 2.65 -5.71 0.78
C GLU A 66 3.10 -5.52 -0.65
N VAL A 67 4.39 -5.71 -0.88
CA VAL A 67 4.96 -5.60 -2.23
C VAL A 67 5.24 -7.00 -2.74
N THR A 68 4.73 -7.31 -3.92
CA THR A 68 5.06 -8.55 -4.60
C THR A 68 5.66 -8.20 -5.95
N ILE A 69 6.57 -9.04 -6.41
CA ILE A 69 7.21 -8.86 -7.71
C ILE A 69 6.61 -9.89 -8.65
N GLU A 70 5.98 -9.41 -9.72
CA GLU A 70 5.39 -10.32 -10.69
C GLU A 70 6.04 -10.13 -12.03
N ARG A 71 6.23 -11.24 -12.72
CA ARG A 71 6.78 -11.23 -14.08
C ARG A 71 5.67 -11.58 -15.04
N ALA A 72 5.67 -10.93 -16.18
CA ALA A 72 4.71 -11.25 -17.23
C ALA A 72 4.98 -12.66 -17.73
N LYS A 73 3.99 -13.53 -17.61
CA LYS A 73 4.14 -14.91 -18.04
C LYS A 73 4.12 -14.99 -19.55
N GLY A 74 4.98 -15.83 -20.07
CA GLY A 74 4.99 -16.13 -21.51
C GLY A 74 5.68 -15.10 -22.35
N GLN A 75 6.20 -14.06 -21.80
CA GLN A 75 6.86 -13.03 -22.57
C GLN A 75 8.38 -13.06 -22.49
N GLY A 76 8.93 -13.92 -21.70
CA GLY A 76 10.35 -14.16 -21.65
C GLY A 76 11.28 -13.00 -21.39
N VAL A 77 10.85 -11.78 -21.60
CA VAL A 77 11.67 -10.59 -21.45
C VAL A 77 11.02 -9.49 -20.66
N GLY A 78 9.94 -9.77 -19.97
CA GLY A 78 9.26 -8.75 -19.20
C GLY A 78 10.06 -8.33 -17.98
N ARG A 79 10.09 -7.05 -17.72
CA ARG A 79 10.65 -6.56 -16.47
C ARG A 79 9.75 -6.98 -15.33
N PRO A 80 10.32 -7.36 -14.17
CA PRO A 80 9.49 -7.63 -13.01
C PRO A 80 8.72 -6.37 -12.63
N SER A 81 7.45 -6.51 -12.33
CA SER A 81 6.61 -5.40 -11.90
C SER A 81 6.33 -5.50 -10.43
N LYS A 82 6.44 -4.39 -9.72
CA LYS A 82 6.06 -4.34 -8.32
C LYS A 82 4.56 -4.14 -8.22
N HIS A 83 3.90 -5.00 -7.49
CA HIS A 83 2.48 -4.89 -7.19
C HIS A 83 2.31 -4.64 -5.71
N TYR A 84 1.51 -3.65 -5.38
CA TYR A 84 1.24 -3.26 -4.00
C TYR A 84 -0.19 -3.65 -3.69
N ARG A 85 -0.38 -4.44 -2.66
CA ARG A 85 -1.73 -4.87 -2.28
C ARG A 85 -1.87 -4.81 -0.77
N VAL A 86 -3.12 -4.82 -0.30
CA VAL A 86 -3.40 -4.74 1.12
C VAL A 86 -2.77 -5.96 1.82
N ALA A 87 -2.07 -5.69 2.91
CA ALA A 87 -1.39 -6.72 3.65
C ALA A 87 -2.40 -7.70 4.25
N SER A 88 -2.11 -8.99 4.13
CA SER A 88 -2.99 -10.01 4.69
C SER A 88 -3.13 -9.89 6.20
N LYS A 89 -2.08 -9.40 6.84
CA LYS A 89 -2.11 -9.17 8.28
C LYS A 89 -3.18 -8.14 8.64
N ASP A 90 -3.34 -7.11 7.82
CA ASP A 90 -4.36 -6.10 8.02
C ASP A 90 -5.76 -6.71 7.88
N SER A 91 -5.93 -7.59 6.91
CA SER A 91 -7.21 -8.28 6.72
C SER A 91 -7.52 -9.18 7.90
N GLU A 92 -6.53 -9.87 8.44
CA GLU A 92 -6.72 -10.72 9.60
C GLU A 92 -7.15 -9.92 10.81
N PHE A 93 -6.55 -8.75 10.98
CA PHE A 93 -6.89 -7.88 12.09
C PHE A 93 -8.35 -7.43 12.00
N GLU A 94 -8.79 -7.03 10.84
CA GLU A 94 -10.18 -6.62 10.64
C GLU A 94 -11.14 -7.74 10.95
N PHE A 95 -10.80 -8.94 10.51
CA PHE A 95 -11.61 -10.11 10.76
C PHE A 95 -11.73 -10.36 12.26
N SER A 96 -10.64 -10.30 13.00
CA SER A 96 -10.63 -10.51 14.44
C SER A 96 -11.51 -9.51 15.15
N VAL A 97 -11.43 -8.26 14.77
CA VAL A 97 -12.23 -7.21 15.38
C VAL A 97 -13.72 -7.50 15.21
N ARG A 98 -14.10 -7.96 14.03
CA ARG A 98 -15.51 -8.28 13.78
C ARG A 98 -15.99 -9.51 14.52
N THR A 99 -15.09 -10.40 14.83
CA THR A 99 -15.45 -11.62 15.55
C THR A 99 -15.72 -11.36 17.03
N ASP A 100 -15.11 -10.33 17.54
CA ASP A 100 -15.33 -9.94 18.93
C ASP A 100 -16.69 -9.30 19.10
#